data_d24d610b84665add0e8c2e1a58fb84da
#
_entry.id   d24d610b84665add0e8c2e1a58fb84da
#
_cell.length_a   1.000
_cell.length_b   1.000
_cell.length_c   1.000
_cell.angle_alpha   90.00
_cell.angle_beta   90.00
_cell.angle_gamma   90.00
#
_symmetry.space_group_name_H-M   'P 1'
#
loop_
_entity.id
_entity.type
_entity.pdbx_description
1 polymer ?
#
loop_
_entity_poly.entity_id
_entity_poly.type
_entity_poly.pdbx_seq_one_letter_code
_entity_poly.pdbx_strand_id
1 'polypeptide(L)'
;MATTPWSGGAGPAPSAGAALVTAGAPTGSAAAPSTASPSAAPTVPAVWTLSTLRAYLVAEATAKDPGVALADLEQITVKSPYVDGFCHPIAHDIGHTALTMYHGDVARAMSFPNDVCGSGYLHGVVEEKLQEMPNPATAVTTLCSPKQTGACIHGIGHGTMFVSHLDVAAAEKMCDRFPKGYQVTACSEGIFMQLFEPDETDPAALAKLPKDKLAVEPQYPCAEQPPVHQSACYFYAPIYFLQTHDYAAHPEAFVQGLAWCLKAPTSARRSDCSRGMGSRTMKYNIDRPVWAAEQCQKVPSAWQQQDCTAGMVSYWNVNYGDANAARTSLCPKLSGEANKNCRRSAAGSSSAD
;
A
#
# COMPACT_ATOMS: atom_id res chain seq x y z
N MET A 1 -21.79 27.85 -13.00
CA MET A 1 -20.91 27.20 -13.97
C MET A 1 -21.13 25.71 -13.82
N ALA A 2 -21.55 25.03 -14.88
CA ALA A 2 -22.05 23.67 -14.80
C ALA A 2 -20.88 22.69 -14.68
N THR A 3 -20.89 21.86 -13.65
CA THR A 3 -19.98 20.71 -13.47
C THR A 3 -20.44 19.57 -14.39
N THR A 4 -19.67 19.23 -15.40
CA THR A 4 -19.90 18.04 -16.20
C THR A 4 -19.41 16.80 -15.43
N PRO A 5 -20.24 15.75 -15.29
CA PRO A 5 -19.78 14.49 -14.71
C PRO A 5 -18.91 13.74 -15.73
N TRP A 6 -17.87 13.11 -15.22
CA TRP A 6 -16.97 12.23 -15.94
C TRP A 6 -17.73 11.01 -16.50
N SER A 7 -17.95 10.97 -17.82
CA SER A 7 -18.53 9.82 -18.50
C SER A 7 -17.41 8.90 -18.97
N GLY A 8 -17.17 7.83 -18.23
CA GLY A 8 -16.34 6.72 -18.66
C GLY A 8 -17.00 5.99 -19.84
N GLY A 9 -16.37 6.02 -21.03
CA GLY A 9 -16.82 5.29 -22.19
C GLY A 9 -16.63 3.78 -21.99
N ALA A 10 -17.74 3.04 -22.03
CA ALA A 10 -17.74 1.59 -22.02
C ALA A 10 -17.22 1.06 -23.37
N GLY A 11 -16.11 0.33 -23.35
CA GLY A 11 -15.66 -0.49 -24.47
C GLY A 11 -16.56 -1.75 -24.62
N PRO A 12 -16.68 -2.33 -25.83
CA PRO A 12 -17.61 -3.44 -26.07
C PRO A 12 -17.12 -4.74 -25.39
N ALA A 13 -18.04 -5.38 -24.68
CA ALA A 13 -17.86 -6.70 -24.08
C ALA A 13 -17.75 -7.78 -25.18
N PRO A 14 -16.92 -8.82 -25.00
CA PRO A 14 -16.92 -9.97 -25.90
C PRO A 14 -18.16 -10.83 -25.64
N SER A 15 -18.88 -11.15 -26.73
CA SER A 15 -20.04 -12.02 -26.76
C SER A 15 -19.64 -13.46 -26.45
N ALA A 16 -20.15 -14.00 -25.33
CA ALA A 16 -20.08 -15.43 -25.02
C ALA A 16 -21.21 -16.16 -25.75
N GLY A 17 -20.86 -17.00 -26.70
CA GLY A 17 -21.79 -17.93 -27.36
C GLY A 17 -22.16 -19.08 -26.41
N ALA A 18 -23.43 -19.17 -26.06
CA ALA A 18 -23.98 -20.29 -25.30
C ALA A 18 -24.20 -21.50 -26.22
N ALA A 19 -23.49 -22.59 -25.97
CA ALA A 19 -23.80 -23.89 -26.50
C ALA A 19 -24.60 -24.71 -25.47
N LEU A 20 -25.83 -24.99 -25.75
CA LEU A 20 -26.64 -25.99 -25.01
C LEU A 20 -26.04 -27.38 -25.24
N VAL A 21 -25.70 -28.08 -24.18
CA VAL A 21 -25.42 -29.52 -24.21
C VAL A 21 -26.39 -30.23 -23.28
N THR A 22 -27.15 -31.13 -23.85
CA THR A 22 -28.17 -31.97 -23.27
C THR A 22 -27.57 -32.96 -22.23
N ALA A 23 -28.29 -33.15 -21.14
CA ALA A 23 -28.02 -34.11 -20.10
C ALA A 23 -28.05 -35.55 -20.61
N GLY A 24 -26.95 -36.27 -20.40
CA GLY A 24 -26.91 -37.73 -20.39
C GLY A 24 -26.28 -38.19 -19.10
N ALA A 25 -27.03 -38.92 -18.28
CA ALA A 25 -26.51 -39.54 -17.06
C ALA A 25 -25.64 -40.75 -17.43
N PRO A 26 -24.48 -40.92 -16.80
CA PRO A 26 -23.87 -42.24 -16.64
C PRO A 26 -23.83 -42.64 -15.16
N THR A 27 -24.36 -43.81 -14.95
CA THR A 27 -24.09 -44.67 -13.78
C THR A 27 -22.63 -45.07 -13.78
N GLY A 28 -22.00 -44.99 -12.64
CA GLY A 28 -20.83 -45.85 -12.50
C GLY A 28 -19.71 -45.31 -11.65
N SER A 29 -19.46 -46.04 -10.62
CA SER A 29 -18.17 -46.33 -9.98
C SER A 29 -17.50 -45.17 -9.24
N ALA A 30 -17.58 -45.26 -7.92
CA ALA A 30 -16.74 -44.48 -7.00
C ALA A 30 -15.26 -44.79 -7.26
N ALA A 31 -14.57 -43.84 -7.88
CA ALA A 31 -13.10 -43.81 -7.90
C ALA A 31 -12.61 -43.38 -6.53
N ALA A 32 -11.66 -44.12 -5.98
CA ALA A 32 -10.95 -43.79 -4.76
C ALA A 32 -10.30 -42.39 -4.86
N PRO A 33 -10.20 -41.65 -3.73
CA PRO A 33 -9.56 -40.34 -3.75
C PRO A 33 -8.12 -40.50 -4.23
N SER A 34 -7.82 -39.82 -5.33
CA SER A 34 -6.44 -39.69 -5.81
C SER A 34 -5.65 -38.93 -4.74
N THR A 35 -4.69 -39.62 -4.13
CA THR A 35 -3.68 -38.98 -3.30
C THR A 35 -2.85 -38.07 -4.21
N ALA A 36 -3.15 -36.78 -4.19
CA ALA A 36 -2.32 -35.80 -4.86
C ALA A 36 -0.89 -35.96 -4.32
N SER A 37 0.06 -36.22 -5.20
CA SER A 37 1.48 -36.24 -4.86
C SER A 37 1.82 -34.89 -4.23
N PRO A 38 2.63 -34.86 -3.16
CA PRO A 38 3.06 -33.61 -2.57
C PRO A 38 3.70 -32.73 -3.66
N SER A 39 3.22 -31.52 -3.79
CA SER A 39 3.79 -30.51 -4.70
C SER A 39 5.28 -30.40 -4.39
N ALA A 40 6.12 -30.49 -5.42
CA ALA A 40 7.57 -30.31 -5.24
C ALA A 40 7.83 -28.93 -4.61
N ALA A 41 8.76 -28.87 -3.66
CA ALA A 41 9.15 -27.60 -3.05
C ALA A 41 9.61 -26.61 -4.14
N PRO A 42 9.20 -25.33 -4.05
CA PRO A 42 9.57 -24.33 -5.04
C PRO A 42 11.09 -24.15 -5.10
N THR A 43 11.62 -23.99 -6.31
CA THR A 43 13.07 -23.80 -6.51
C THR A 43 13.43 -22.34 -6.28
N VAL A 44 14.41 -22.08 -5.40
CA VAL A 44 14.92 -20.72 -5.14
C VAL A 44 15.57 -20.15 -6.41
N PRO A 45 15.13 -19.01 -6.92
CA PRO A 45 15.73 -18.36 -8.09
C PRO A 45 17.18 -17.91 -7.83
N ALA A 46 18.00 -17.96 -8.87
CA ALA A 46 19.38 -17.47 -8.80
C ALA A 46 19.46 -15.93 -8.70
N VAL A 47 18.45 -15.22 -9.22
CA VAL A 47 18.35 -13.76 -9.21
C VAL A 47 16.93 -13.38 -8.82
N TRP A 48 16.81 -12.44 -7.90
CA TRP A 48 15.53 -11.86 -7.50
C TRP A 48 15.16 -10.71 -8.43
N THR A 49 14.01 -10.83 -9.05
CA THR A 49 13.24 -9.74 -9.67
C THR A 49 11.88 -9.71 -9.00
N LEU A 50 11.08 -8.68 -9.19
CA LEU A 50 9.69 -8.64 -8.68
C LEU A 50 8.95 -9.92 -9.11
N SER A 51 9.01 -10.27 -10.39
CA SER A 51 8.30 -11.45 -10.93
C SER A 51 8.79 -12.77 -10.36
N THR A 52 10.11 -13.00 -10.26
CA THR A 52 10.66 -14.26 -9.75
C THR A 52 10.43 -14.42 -8.26
N LEU A 53 10.49 -13.33 -7.49
CA LEU A 53 10.22 -13.35 -6.06
C LEU A 53 8.74 -13.59 -5.77
N ARG A 54 7.86 -12.90 -6.47
CA ARG A 54 6.40 -13.12 -6.41
C ARG A 54 6.06 -14.59 -6.67
N ALA A 55 6.53 -15.14 -7.79
CA ALA A 55 6.26 -16.52 -8.16
C ALA A 55 6.76 -17.51 -7.11
N TYR A 56 7.97 -17.31 -6.59
CA TYR A 56 8.56 -18.15 -5.55
C TYR A 56 7.73 -18.13 -4.25
N LEU A 57 7.41 -16.95 -3.72
CA LEU A 57 6.75 -16.83 -2.42
C LEU A 57 5.27 -17.24 -2.47
N VAL A 58 4.57 -16.99 -3.57
CA VAL A 58 3.21 -17.49 -3.79
C VAL A 58 3.21 -19.03 -3.86
N ALA A 59 4.17 -19.63 -4.58
CA ALA A 59 4.31 -21.08 -4.63
C ALA A 59 4.67 -21.67 -3.25
N GLU A 60 5.50 -20.98 -2.48
CA GLU A 60 5.87 -21.40 -1.13
C GLU A 60 4.70 -21.31 -0.15
N ALA A 61 3.94 -20.21 -0.18
CA ALA A 61 2.72 -20.06 0.60
C ALA A 61 1.74 -21.22 0.30
N THR A 62 1.56 -21.56 -0.98
CA THR A 62 0.67 -22.63 -1.41
C THR A 62 1.18 -24.02 -1.01
N ALA A 63 2.49 -24.27 -1.13
CA ALA A 63 3.07 -25.60 -0.86
C ALA A 63 3.27 -25.88 0.64
N LYS A 64 3.48 -24.86 1.44
CA LYS A 64 3.75 -24.95 2.89
C LYS A 64 2.66 -24.25 3.69
N ASP A 65 2.83 -22.96 3.94
CA ASP A 65 1.82 -22.06 4.52
C ASP A 65 2.24 -20.57 4.34
N PRO A 66 1.31 -19.62 4.46
CA PRO A 66 1.61 -18.19 4.31
C PRO A 66 2.67 -17.66 5.29
N GLY A 67 2.70 -18.19 6.51
CA GLY A 67 3.69 -17.78 7.53
C GLY A 67 5.11 -18.11 7.15
N VAL A 68 5.34 -19.25 6.48
CA VAL A 68 6.67 -19.62 5.95
C VAL A 68 7.08 -18.66 4.84
N ALA A 69 6.20 -18.38 3.88
CA ALA A 69 6.48 -17.44 2.79
C ALA A 69 6.80 -16.03 3.29
N LEU A 70 6.11 -15.59 4.35
CA LEU A 70 6.35 -14.29 4.97
C LEU A 70 7.70 -14.24 5.71
N ALA A 71 8.05 -15.31 6.42
CA ALA A 71 9.35 -15.40 7.08
C ALA A 71 10.51 -15.41 6.06
N ASP A 72 10.32 -16.06 4.91
CA ASP A 72 11.30 -16.06 3.83
C ASP A 72 11.38 -14.67 3.15
N LEU A 73 10.24 -14.01 2.94
CA LEU A 73 10.21 -12.64 2.43
C LEU A 73 11.00 -11.69 3.34
N GLU A 74 10.77 -11.75 4.65
CA GLU A 74 11.51 -10.95 5.64
C GLU A 74 13.02 -11.19 5.54
N GLN A 75 13.45 -12.45 5.50
CA GLN A 75 14.87 -12.80 5.40
C GLN A 75 15.52 -12.31 4.10
N ILE A 76 14.79 -12.39 2.97
CA ILE A 76 15.28 -11.93 1.67
C ILE A 76 15.37 -10.40 1.66
N THR A 77 14.37 -9.71 2.20
CA THR A 77 14.32 -8.24 2.29
C THR A 77 15.47 -7.69 3.12
N VAL A 78 15.75 -8.27 4.29
CA VAL A 78 16.88 -7.86 5.15
C VAL A 78 18.23 -7.97 4.42
N LYS A 79 18.38 -8.94 3.52
CA LYS A 79 19.63 -9.19 2.78
C LYS A 79 19.73 -8.39 1.48
N SER A 80 18.62 -7.87 0.97
CA SER A 80 18.57 -7.21 -0.33
C SER A 80 17.72 -5.94 -0.28
N PRO A 81 18.34 -4.75 -0.18
CA PRO A 81 17.63 -3.47 -0.25
C PRO A 81 16.83 -3.29 -1.54
N TYR A 82 17.25 -3.92 -2.63
CA TYR A 82 16.48 -3.94 -3.87
C TYR A 82 15.11 -4.61 -3.69
N VAL A 83 15.07 -5.71 -2.93
CA VAL A 83 13.81 -6.42 -2.65
C VAL A 83 12.91 -5.61 -1.71
N ASP A 84 13.50 -4.86 -0.77
CA ASP A 84 12.74 -4.02 0.16
C ASP A 84 11.82 -3.03 -0.57
N GLY A 85 12.26 -2.49 -1.70
CA GLY A 85 11.48 -1.54 -2.51
C GLY A 85 10.15 -2.08 -3.04
N PHE A 86 10.02 -3.41 -3.20
CA PHE A 86 8.80 -4.06 -3.70
C PHE A 86 8.29 -5.20 -2.81
N CYS A 87 8.75 -5.30 -1.58
CA CYS A 87 8.27 -6.32 -0.66
C CYS A 87 6.79 -6.14 -0.29
N HIS A 88 6.30 -4.92 -0.20
CA HIS A 88 4.92 -4.62 0.15
C HIS A 88 3.90 -5.24 -0.84
N PRO A 89 3.97 -5.01 -2.16
CA PRO A 89 3.06 -5.65 -3.11
C PRO A 89 3.18 -7.18 -3.12
N ILE A 90 4.37 -7.75 -2.87
CA ILE A 90 4.52 -9.21 -2.77
C ILE A 90 3.82 -9.76 -1.52
N ALA A 91 3.86 -9.02 -0.41
CA ALA A 91 3.10 -9.39 0.78
C ALA A 91 1.59 -9.39 0.52
N HIS A 92 1.05 -8.48 -0.32
CA HIS A 92 -0.35 -8.54 -0.80
C HIS A 92 -0.63 -9.87 -1.51
N ASP A 93 0.22 -10.31 -2.44
CA ASP A 93 0.02 -11.57 -3.17
C ASP A 93 -0.03 -12.79 -2.25
N ILE A 94 0.80 -12.80 -1.19
CA ILE A 94 0.75 -13.87 -0.18
C ILE A 94 -0.59 -13.80 0.58
N GLY A 95 -1.11 -12.61 0.86
CA GLY A 95 -2.40 -12.40 1.49
C GLY A 95 -3.57 -12.90 0.63
N HIS A 96 -3.61 -12.55 -0.65
CA HIS A 96 -4.58 -13.05 -1.63
C HIS A 96 -4.54 -14.60 -1.69
N THR A 97 -3.33 -15.15 -1.78
CA THR A 97 -3.12 -16.60 -1.81
C THR A 97 -3.65 -17.26 -0.54
N ALA A 98 -3.37 -16.68 0.63
CA ALA A 98 -3.83 -17.22 1.91
C ALA A 98 -5.36 -17.26 2.00
N LEU A 99 -6.05 -16.19 1.61
CA LEU A 99 -7.51 -16.18 1.64
C LEU A 99 -8.10 -17.27 0.73
N THR A 100 -7.56 -17.41 -0.48
CA THR A 100 -7.94 -18.46 -1.42
C THR A 100 -7.73 -19.86 -0.82
N MET A 101 -6.55 -20.12 -0.22
CA MET A 101 -6.21 -21.40 0.42
C MET A 101 -7.14 -21.75 1.59
N TYR A 102 -7.58 -20.75 2.34
CA TYR A 102 -8.50 -20.93 3.48
C TYR A 102 -9.97 -20.73 3.10
N HIS A 103 -10.29 -20.81 1.80
CA HIS A 103 -11.67 -20.77 1.29
C HIS A 103 -12.47 -19.57 1.80
N GLY A 104 -11.85 -18.40 1.85
CA GLY A 104 -12.48 -17.15 2.30
C GLY A 104 -12.62 -17.00 3.81
N ASP A 105 -11.99 -17.86 4.62
CA ASP A 105 -11.91 -17.72 6.09
C ASP A 105 -10.91 -16.62 6.48
N VAL A 106 -11.43 -15.41 6.60
CA VAL A 106 -10.65 -14.21 6.94
C VAL A 106 -9.94 -14.34 8.30
N ALA A 107 -10.63 -14.90 9.31
CA ALA A 107 -10.05 -15.02 10.65
C ALA A 107 -8.82 -15.92 10.64
N ARG A 108 -8.89 -17.01 9.90
CA ARG A 108 -7.76 -17.93 9.71
C ARG A 108 -6.65 -17.28 8.87
N ALA A 109 -6.97 -16.63 7.77
CA ALA A 109 -5.98 -15.92 6.95
C ALA A 109 -5.26 -14.84 7.77
N MET A 110 -5.97 -14.07 8.60
CA MET A 110 -5.38 -13.04 9.47
C MET A 110 -4.66 -13.59 10.72
N SER A 111 -4.64 -14.89 10.96
CA SER A 111 -4.02 -15.46 12.16
C SER A 111 -2.49 -15.48 12.13
N PHE A 112 -1.89 -15.29 10.97
CA PHE A 112 -0.44 -15.20 10.83
C PHE A 112 0.05 -13.85 11.33
N PRO A 113 1.07 -13.81 12.23
CA PRO A 113 1.67 -12.56 12.68
C PRO A 113 2.32 -11.86 11.49
N ASN A 114 2.06 -10.57 11.31
CA ASN A 114 2.55 -9.95 10.12
C ASN A 114 2.62 -8.44 10.14
N ASP A 115 3.78 -7.95 10.49
CA ASP A 115 4.17 -6.56 10.29
C ASP A 115 5.22 -6.43 9.15
N VAL A 116 5.54 -7.55 8.48
CA VAL A 116 6.50 -7.56 7.37
C VAL A 116 6.02 -6.65 6.25
N CYS A 117 6.94 -5.85 5.71
CA CYS A 117 6.65 -5.00 4.56
C CYS A 117 5.46 -4.06 4.78
N GLY A 118 5.36 -3.45 5.97
CA GLY A 118 4.29 -2.51 6.28
C GLY A 118 2.91 -3.15 6.29
N SER A 119 2.80 -4.39 6.76
CA SER A 119 1.55 -5.16 6.89
C SER A 119 0.84 -5.48 5.55
N GLY A 120 1.56 -5.45 4.44
CA GLY A 120 1.00 -5.73 3.10
C GLY A 120 0.20 -7.03 3.02
N TYR A 121 0.58 -8.04 3.79
CA TYR A 121 -0.18 -9.30 3.87
C TYR A 121 -1.64 -9.11 4.31
N LEU A 122 -1.86 -8.32 5.37
CA LEU A 122 -3.21 -8.04 5.84
C LEU A 122 -4.01 -7.26 4.80
N HIS A 123 -3.35 -6.38 4.04
CA HIS A 123 -3.98 -5.66 2.95
C HIS A 123 -4.48 -6.64 1.88
N GLY A 124 -3.65 -7.57 1.42
CA GLY A 124 -4.03 -8.56 0.43
C GLY A 124 -5.19 -9.46 0.88
N VAL A 125 -5.21 -9.91 2.13
CA VAL A 125 -6.35 -10.69 2.68
C VAL A 125 -7.65 -9.88 2.63
N VAL A 126 -7.60 -8.60 2.99
CA VAL A 126 -8.78 -7.71 3.02
C VAL A 126 -9.24 -7.36 1.62
N GLU A 127 -8.32 -7.05 0.71
CA GLU A 127 -8.59 -6.73 -0.68
C GLU A 127 -9.30 -7.87 -1.40
N GLU A 128 -8.76 -9.08 -1.30
CA GLU A 128 -9.35 -10.27 -1.91
C GLU A 128 -10.75 -10.52 -1.33
N LYS A 129 -10.90 -10.40 0.00
CA LYS A 129 -12.21 -10.60 0.62
C LYS A 129 -13.25 -9.61 0.15
N LEU A 130 -12.91 -8.34 0.03
CA LEU A 130 -13.85 -7.32 -0.45
C LEU A 130 -14.28 -7.58 -1.90
N GLN A 131 -13.37 -8.07 -2.75
CA GLN A 131 -13.68 -8.41 -4.15
C GLN A 131 -14.62 -9.62 -4.27
N GLU A 132 -14.53 -10.61 -3.35
CA GLU A 132 -15.43 -11.75 -3.32
C GLU A 132 -16.86 -11.40 -2.86
N MET A 133 -17.06 -10.26 -2.21
CA MET A 133 -18.33 -9.92 -1.57
C MET A 133 -19.34 -9.32 -2.56
N PRO A 134 -20.59 -9.81 -2.58
CA PRO A 134 -21.65 -9.22 -3.43
C PRO A 134 -21.97 -7.76 -3.07
N ASN A 135 -21.76 -7.36 -1.83
CA ASN A 135 -21.99 -6.00 -1.35
C ASN A 135 -20.85 -5.58 -0.39
N PRO A 136 -19.68 -5.23 -0.93
CA PRO A 136 -18.51 -4.90 -0.13
C PRO A 136 -18.75 -3.70 0.81
N ALA A 137 -19.56 -2.74 0.39
CA ALA A 137 -19.85 -1.54 1.19
C ALA A 137 -20.49 -1.86 2.57
N THR A 138 -21.17 -2.99 2.74
CA THR A 138 -21.77 -3.37 4.05
C THR A 138 -20.74 -3.98 4.98
N ALA A 139 -19.62 -4.46 4.47
CA ALA A 139 -18.63 -5.21 5.23
C ALA A 139 -17.45 -4.37 5.72
N VAL A 140 -17.23 -3.20 5.15
CA VAL A 140 -16.04 -2.38 5.43
C VAL A 140 -15.78 -2.16 6.92
N THR A 141 -16.82 -1.92 7.73
CA THR A 141 -16.67 -1.66 9.16
C THR A 141 -16.52 -2.90 10.02
N THR A 142 -16.81 -4.09 9.49
CA THR A 142 -16.81 -5.35 10.24
C THR A 142 -15.71 -6.30 9.85
N LEU A 143 -15.16 -6.18 8.64
CA LEU A 143 -14.16 -7.10 8.12
C LEU A 143 -12.89 -7.17 8.98
N CYS A 144 -12.48 -6.05 9.55
CA CYS A 144 -11.36 -5.98 10.49
C CYS A 144 -11.73 -6.31 11.94
N SER A 145 -12.99 -6.69 12.25
CA SER A 145 -13.44 -6.96 13.63
C SER A 145 -12.56 -7.95 14.40
N PRO A 146 -12.00 -9.01 13.78
CA PRO A 146 -11.08 -9.91 14.47
C PRO A 146 -9.75 -9.24 14.87
N LYS A 147 -9.32 -8.21 14.13
CA LYS A 147 -8.05 -7.52 14.33
C LYS A 147 -8.17 -6.07 13.86
N GLN A 148 -8.84 -5.23 14.66
CA GLN A 148 -9.03 -3.80 14.35
C GLN A 148 -7.72 -3.01 14.54
N THR A 149 -6.79 -3.19 13.62
CA THR A 149 -5.55 -2.39 13.55
C THR A 149 -5.65 -1.35 12.45
N GLY A 150 -4.85 -0.28 12.56
CA GLY A 150 -4.72 0.71 11.49
C GLY A 150 -4.32 0.07 10.16
N ALA A 151 -3.45 -0.93 10.18
CA ALA A 151 -3.04 -1.68 9.01
C ALA A 151 -4.22 -2.42 8.32
N CYS A 152 -5.07 -3.12 9.07
CA CYS A 152 -6.23 -3.77 8.49
C CYS A 152 -7.21 -2.75 7.87
N ILE A 153 -7.46 -1.63 8.55
CA ILE A 153 -8.34 -0.58 8.05
C ILE A 153 -7.73 0.12 6.82
N HIS A 154 -6.42 0.26 6.78
CA HIS A 154 -5.70 0.74 5.59
C HIS A 154 -5.92 -0.19 4.39
N GLY A 155 -5.83 -1.51 4.62
CA GLY A 155 -6.18 -2.53 3.62
C GLY A 155 -7.63 -2.44 3.13
N ILE A 156 -8.60 -2.05 3.98
CA ILE A 156 -9.96 -1.72 3.54
C ILE A 156 -9.92 -0.61 2.48
N GLY A 157 -9.10 0.43 2.69
CA GLY A 157 -8.94 1.51 1.72
C GLY A 157 -8.48 1.03 0.34
N HIS A 158 -7.46 0.17 0.29
CA HIS A 158 -7.03 -0.48 -0.94
C HIS A 158 -8.16 -1.27 -1.58
N GLY A 159 -8.81 -2.15 -0.83
CA GLY A 159 -9.92 -2.98 -1.31
C GLY A 159 -11.10 -2.15 -1.82
N THR A 160 -11.43 -1.02 -1.18
CA THR A 160 -12.50 -0.13 -1.67
C THR A 160 -12.16 0.48 -3.02
N MET A 161 -10.89 0.79 -3.29
CA MET A 161 -10.45 1.26 -4.60
C MET A 161 -10.59 0.18 -5.68
N PHE A 162 -10.26 -1.07 -5.37
CA PHE A 162 -10.46 -2.19 -6.31
C PHE A 162 -11.94 -2.38 -6.66
N VAL A 163 -12.82 -2.51 -5.66
CA VAL A 163 -14.25 -2.76 -5.89
C VAL A 163 -15.00 -1.55 -6.46
N SER A 164 -14.44 -0.35 -6.35
CA SER A 164 -14.96 0.87 -7.00
C SER A 164 -14.35 1.14 -8.37
N HIS A 165 -13.50 0.24 -8.89
CA HIS A 165 -12.80 0.43 -10.16
C HIS A 165 -12.00 1.75 -10.24
N LEU A 166 -11.33 2.10 -9.14
CA LEU A 166 -10.55 3.32 -8.94
C LEU A 166 -11.38 4.63 -8.93
N ASP A 167 -12.68 4.53 -8.67
CA ASP A 167 -13.51 5.70 -8.37
C ASP A 167 -13.27 6.13 -6.91
N VAL A 168 -12.45 7.17 -6.74
CA VAL A 168 -12.08 7.72 -5.44
C VAL A 168 -13.31 8.11 -4.62
N ALA A 169 -14.29 8.79 -5.23
CA ALA A 169 -15.47 9.27 -4.51
C ALA A 169 -16.36 8.10 -4.04
N ALA A 170 -16.42 7.02 -4.81
CA ALA A 170 -17.14 5.81 -4.39
C ALA A 170 -16.39 5.08 -3.26
N ALA A 171 -15.07 5.01 -3.32
CA ALA A 171 -14.23 4.43 -2.26
C ALA A 171 -14.32 5.23 -0.95
N GLU A 172 -14.24 6.57 -1.02
CA GLU A 172 -14.39 7.46 0.15
C GLU A 172 -15.73 7.26 0.84
N LYS A 173 -16.85 7.15 0.10
CA LYS A 173 -18.18 6.86 0.68
C LYS A 173 -18.21 5.53 1.46
N MET A 174 -17.40 4.57 1.08
CA MET A 174 -17.28 3.33 1.86
C MET A 174 -16.48 3.56 3.13
N CYS A 175 -15.38 4.32 3.07
CA CYS A 175 -14.59 4.72 4.24
C CYS A 175 -15.37 5.62 5.21
N ASP A 176 -16.29 6.47 4.74
CA ASP A 176 -17.15 7.32 5.57
C ASP A 176 -18.10 6.55 6.50
N ARG A 177 -18.22 5.23 6.32
CA ARG A 177 -18.98 4.36 7.22
C ARG A 177 -18.25 4.09 8.54
N PHE A 178 -16.95 4.28 8.60
CA PHE A 178 -16.21 4.23 9.84
C PHE A 178 -16.58 5.41 10.76
N PRO A 179 -16.48 5.25 12.09
CA PRO A 179 -16.53 6.38 13.00
C PRO A 179 -15.48 7.41 12.61
N LYS A 180 -15.82 8.70 12.79
CA LYS A 180 -14.85 9.78 12.55
C LYS A 180 -13.61 9.60 13.41
N GLY A 181 -12.45 9.98 12.87
CA GLY A 181 -11.18 9.86 13.55
C GLY A 181 -10.18 8.98 12.79
N TYR A 182 -9.31 8.29 13.52
CA TYR A 182 -8.19 7.56 12.91
C TYR A 182 -8.63 6.48 11.89
N GLN A 183 -9.80 5.86 12.09
CA GLN A 183 -10.28 4.80 11.19
C GLN A 183 -10.60 5.34 9.79
N VAL A 184 -11.28 6.48 9.69
CA VAL A 184 -11.51 7.13 8.40
C VAL A 184 -10.19 7.55 7.77
N THR A 185 -9.25 8.09 8.57
CA THR A 185 -7.93 8.47 8.08
C THR A 185 -7.15 7.26 7.54
N ALA A 186 -7.08 6.17 8.29
CA ALA A 186 -6.38 4.95 7.87
C ALA A 186 -6.99 4.35 6.58
N CYS A 187 -8.32 4.32 6.48
CA CYS A 187 -9.01 3.89 5.26
C CYS A 187 -8.69 4.82 4.09
N SER A 188 -8.72 6.14 4.30
CA SER A 188 -8.36 7.13 3.27
C SER A 188 -6.90 6.98 2.81
N GLU A 189 -5.99 6.67 3.73
CA GLU A 189 -4.59 6.41 3.40
C GLU A 189 -4.44 5.24 2.43
N GLY A 190 -5.21 4.16 2.61
CA GLY A 190 -5.25 3.05 1.66
C GLY A 190 -5.80 3.45 0.29
N ILE A 191 -6.87 4.27 0.25
CA ILE A 191 -7.41 4.81 -1.01
C ILE A 191 -6.34 5.56 -1.80
N PHE A 192 -5.65 6.51 -1.16
CA PHE A 192 -4.71 7.38 -1.87
C PHE A 192 -3.36 6.70 -2.11
N MET A 193 -2.97 5.73 -1.29
CA MET A 193 -1.85 4.87 -1.62
C MET A 193 -2.14 4.10 -2.91
N GLN A 194 -3.29 3.46 -3.03
CA GLN A 194 -3.70 2.73 -4.23
C GLN A 194 -3.84 3.64 -5.46
N LEU A 195 -4.29 4.88 -5.28
CA LEU A 195 -4.40 5.84 -6.37
C LEU A 195 -3.05 6.24 -6.95
N PHE A 196 -2.09 6.58 -6.09
CA PHE A 196 -0.79 7.15 -6.48
C PHE A 196 0.33 6.12 -6.64
N GLU A 197 0.21 4.97 -5.97
CA GLU A 197 1.14 3.83 -6.06
C GLU A 197 0.33 2.57 -6.42
N PRO A 198 -0.34 2.55 -7.59
CA PRO A 198 -1.05 1.35 -8.02
C PRO A 198 -0.05 0.21 -8.18
N ASP A 199 -0.53 -1.01 -8.04
CA ASP A 199 0.30 -2.19 -8.24
C ASP A 199 0.99 -2.11 -9.61
N GLU A 200 2.30 -2.22 -9.63
CA GLU A 200 3.12 -2.17 -10.86
C GLU A 200 2.72 -3.23 -11.87
N THR A 201 2.00 -4.25 -11.45
CA THR A 201 1.48 -5.32 -12.30
C THR A 201 0.17 -4.97 -12.99
N ASP A 202 -0.49 -3.85 -12.64
CA ASP A 202 -1.67 -3.34 -13.36
C ASP A 202 -1.36 -2.04 -14.13
N PRO A 203 -0.84 -2.13 -15.37
CA PRO A 203 -0.60 -0.96 -16.21
C PRO A 203 -1.86 -0.14 -16.48
N ALA A 204 -3.05 -0.77 -16.41
CA ALA A 204 -4.32 -0.08 -16.59
C ALA A 204 -4.63 0.88 -15.44
N ALA A 205 -4.21 0.58 -14.21
CA ALA A 205 -4.34 1.47 -13.07
C ALA A 205 -3.50 2.74 -13.26
N LEU A 206 -2.25 2.60 -13.68
CA LEU A 206 -1.37 3.73 -14.00
C LEU A 206 -1.93 4.62 -15.13
N ALA A 207 -2.55 4.01 -16.15
CA ALA A 207 -3.14 4.74 -17.27
C ALA A 207 -4.37 5.58 -16.88
N LYS A 208 -5.04 5.24 -15.78
CA LYS A 208 -6.22 5.97 -15.29
C LYS A 208 -5.88 7.27 -14.55
N LEU A 209 -4.63 7.50 -14.18
CA LEU A 209 -4.22 8.78 -13.60
C LEU A 209 -4.41 9.91 -14.62
N PRO A 210 -5.16 10.98 -14.30
CA PRO A 210 -5.49 12.06 -15.24
C PRO A 210 -4.28 12.97 -15.45
N LYS A 211 -3.36 12.56 -16.34
CA LYS A 211 -2.09 13.23 -16.61
C LYS A 211 -2.24 14.69 -17.04
N ASP A 212 -3.29 15.01 -17.80
CA ASP A 212 -3.64 16.35 -18.22
C ASP A 212 -4.02 17.23 -17.02
N LYS A 213 -4.83 16.75 -16.11
CA LYS A 213 -5.17 17.47 -14.87
C LYS A 213 -3.95 17.64 -13.97
N LEU A 214 -3.15 16.60 -13.79
CA LEU A 214 -1.91 16.66 -13.00
C LEU A 214 -0.87 17.62 -13.58
N ALA A 215 -0.87 17.85 -14.89
CA ALA A 215 -0.01 18.85 -15.52
C ALA A 215 -0.40 20.29 -15.14
N VAL A 216 -1.69 20.56 -14.93
CA VAL A 216 -2.23 21.88 -14.58
C VAL A 216 -2.32 22.06 -13.06
N GLU A 217 -2.76 21.04 -12.35
CA GLU A 217 -2.90 21.00 -10.90
C GLU A 217 -2.04 19.85 -10.34
N PRO A 218 -0.77 20.14 -10.01
CA PRO A 218 0.21 19.09 -9.69
C PRO A 218 -0.15 18.19 -8.50
N GLN A 219 -1.09 18.61 -7.66
CA GLN A 219 -1.56 17.84 -6.48
C GLN A 219 -3.01 17.37 -6.63
N TYR A 220 -3.49 17.30 -7.89
CA TYR A 220 -4.79 16.71 -8.17
C TYR A 220 -4.82 15.22 -7.72
N PRO A 221 -5.92 14.73 -7.12
CA PRO A 221 -7.20 15.41 -6.91
C PRO A 221 -7.38 16.00 -5.49
N CYS A 222 -6.30 16.24 -4.73
CA CYS A 222 -6.35 16.43 -3.28
C CYS A 222 -7.15 17.66 -2.84
N ALA A 223 -7.13 18.76 -3.59
CA ALA A 223 -7.90 19.95 -3.26
C ALA A 223 -9.42 19.75 -3.43
N GLU A 224 -9.81 18.82 -4.32
CA GLU A 224 -11.23 18.52 -4.60
C GLU A 224 -11.84 17.54 -3.58
N GLN A 225 -11.02 16.88 -2.75
CA GLN A 225 -11.52 15.90 -1.78
C GLN A 225 -12.24 16.53 -0.59
N PRO A 226 -13.19 15.81 0.03
CA PRO A 226 -13.76 16.22 1.30
C PRO A 226 -12.66 16.46 2.36
N PRO A 227 -12.79 17.44 3.26
CA PRO A 227 -11.73 17.81 4.21
C PRO A 227 -11.18 16.65 5.04
N VAL A 228 -11.99 15.64 5.34
CA VAL A 228 -11.61 14.46 6.14
C VAL A 228 -10.62 13.56 5.39
N HIS A 229 -10.66 13.53 4.07
CA HIS A 229 -9.80 12.70 3.22
C HIS A 229 -8.56 13.44 2.69
N GLN A 230 -8.57 14.78 2.73
CA GLN A 230 -7.49 15.60 2.16
C GLN A 230 -6.11 15.28 2.76
N SER A 231 -6.03 15.03 4.08
CA SER A 231 -4.74 14.76 4.73
C SER A 231 -4.05 13.55 4.11
N ALA A 232 -4.78 12.46 3.96
CA ALA A 232 -4.28 11.24 3.33
C ALA A 232 -3.88 11.48 1.86
N CYS A 233 -4.71 12.19 1.10
CA CYS A 233 -4.39 12.51 -0.29
C CYS A 233 -3.07 13.29 -0.41
N TYR A 234 -2.89 14.39 0.34
CA TYR A 234 -1.65 15.15 0.29
C TYR A 234 -0.44 14.37 0.81
N PHE A 235 -0.64 13.42 1.72
CA PHE A 235 0.43 12.56 2.20
C PHE A 235 0.93 11.58 1.13
N TYR A 236 0.05 11.07 0.27
CA TYR A 236 0.42 10.12 -0.78
C TYR A 236 0.74 10.76 -2.15
N ALA A 237 0.27 11.98 -2.43
CA ALA A 237 0.55 12.67 -3.69
C ALA A 237 2.05 12.77 -4.07
N PRO A 238 3.03 12.86 -3.13
CA PRO A 238 4.45 12.81 -3.44
C PRO A 238 4.91 11.61 -4.24
N ILE A 239 4.21 10.46 -4.17
CA ILE A 239 4.53 9.27 -4.96
C ILE A 239 4.49 9.60 -6.46
N TYR A 240 3.38 10.21 -6.90
CA TYR A 240 3.23 10.62 -8.30
C TYR A 240 4.31 11.61 -8.73
N PHE A 241 4.62 12.61 -7.88
CA PHE A 241 5.70 13.55 -8.17
C PHE A 241 7.03 12.84 -8.40
N LEU A 242 7.41 11.95 -7.51
CA LEU A 242 8.69 11.23 -7.58
C LEU A 242 8.76 10.31 -8.80
N GLN A 243 7.69 9.58 -9.12
CA GLN A 243 7.63 8.72 -10.30
C GLN A 243 7.75 9.52 -11.61
N THR A 244 7.05 10.66 -11.70
CA THR A 244 7.09 11.50 -12.91
C THR A 244 8.40 12.28 -13.08
N HIS A 245 9.21 12.39 -12.02
CA HIS A 245 10.53 13.03 -12.06
C HIS A 245 11.68 12.03 -12.06
N ASP A 246 11.39 10.74 -12.27
CA ASP A 246 12.37 9.66 -12.31
C ASP A 246 13.40 9.76 -11.17
N TYR A 247 12.90 9.69 -9.94
CA TYR A 247 13.71 9.87 -8.73
C TYR A 247 14.92 8.92 -8.64
N ALA A 248 14.87 7.79 -9.33
CA ALA A 248 15.97 6.82 -9.34
C ALA A 248 17.19 7.37 -10.13
N ALA A 249 16.94 7.99 -11.29
CA ALA A 249 17.98 8.67 -12.07
C ALA A 249 18.26 10.09 -11.57
N HIS A 250 17.28 10.74 -10.94
CA HIS A 250 17.28 12.14 -10.52
C HIS A 250 17.03 12.30 -9.02
N PRO A 251 18.01 11.97 -8.16
CA PRO A 251 17.82 11.99 -6.68
C PRO A 251 17.53 13.40 -6.12
N GLU A 252 17.80 14.46 -6.86
CA GLU A 252 17.38 15.83 -6.52
C GLU A 252 15.86 16.01 -6.48
N ALA A 253 15.09 15.10 -7.09
CA ALA A 253 13.63 15.06 -7.06
C ALA A 253 13.05 15.03 -5.63
N PHE A 254 13.75 14.43 -4.67
CA PHE A 254 13.31 14.43 -3.27
C PHE A 254 13.26 15.84 -2.67
N VAL A 255 14.27 16.67 -2.95
CA VAL A 255 14.31 18.07 -2.48
C VAL A 255 13.36 18.94 -3.30
N GLN A 256 13.29 18.73 -4.62
CA GLN A 256 12.33 19.43 -5.49
C GLN A 256 10.88 19.12 -5.08
N GLY A 257 10.61 17.89 -4.67
CA GLY A 257 9.30 17.47 -4.16
C GLY A 257 8.91 18.20 -2.86
N LEU A 258 9.86 18.48 -1.97
CA LEU A 258 9.59 19.31 -0.80
C LEU A 258 9.22 20.74 -1.21
N ALA A 259 9.88 21.33 -2.20
CA ALA A 259 9.47 22.62 -2.74
C ALA A 259 8.10 22.57 -3.43
N TRP A 260 7.80 21.47 -4.13
CA TRP A 260 6.48 21.24 -4.73
C TRP A 260 5.36 21.14 -3.67
N CYS A 261 5.62 20.57 -2.47
CA CYS A 261 4.68 20.50 -1.37
C CYS A 261 4.22 21.89 -0.89
N LEU A 262 5.04 22.95 -1.07
CA LEU A 262 4.65 24.32 -0.71
C LEU A 262 3.48 24.87 -1.55
N LYS A 263 3.14 24.23 -2.67
CA LYS A 263 2.01 24.57 -3.52
C LYS A 263 0.66 24.16 -2.91
N ALA A 264 0.64 23.31 -1.89
CA ALA A 264 -0.59 22.93 -1.20
C ALA A 264 -1.26 24.15 -0.54
N PRO A 265 -2.61 24.22 -0.51
CA PRO A 265 -3.33 25.45 -0.25
C PRO A 265 -3.20 25.96 1.19
N THR A 266 -3.05 25.07 2.16
CA THR A 266 -2.98 25.43 3.58
C THR A 266 -1.70 24.93 4.23
N SER A 267 -1.31 25.51 5.38
CA SER A 267 -0.16 25.04 6.15
C SER A 267 -0.29 23.56 6.55
N ALA A 268 -1.50 23.13 6.94
CA ALA A 268 -1.77 21.73 7.28
C ALA A 268 -1.50 20.81 6.09
N ARG A 269 -1.98 21.16 4.88
CA ARG A 269 -1.78 20.34 3.68
C ARG A 269 -0.31 20.35 3.21
N ARG A 270 0.41 21.46 3.40
CA ARG A 270 1.87 21.52 3.17
C ARG A 270 2.62 20.61 4.11
N SER A 271 2.20 20.55 5.38
CA SER A 271 2.73 19.63 6.39
C SER A 271 2.48 18.17 5.99
N ASP A 272 1.23 17.81 5.64
CA ASP A 272 0.88 16.46 5.19
C ASP A 272 1.74 16.03 4.00
N CYS A 273 1.85 16.88 2.97
CA CYS A 273 2.68 16.61 1.79
C CYS A 273 4.17 16.48 2.15
N SER A 274 4.70 17.35 3.01
CA SER A 274 6.12 17.28 3.42
C SER A 274 6.41 16.00 4.22
N ARG A 275 5.48 15.55 5.06
CA ARG A 275 5.55 14.25 5.75
C ARG A 275 5.50 13.09 4.76
N GLY A 276 4.58 13.15 3.79
CA GLY A 276 4.50 12.18 2.71
C GLY A 276 5.80 12.10 1.91
N MET A 277 6.38 13.23 1.54
CA MET A 277 7.67 13.28 0.85
C MET A 277 8.78 12.63 1.69
N GLY A 278 8.84 12.91 2.99
CA GLY A 278 9.79 12.28 3.91
C GLY A 278 9.60 10.76 3.99
N SER A 279 8.36 10.30 4.09
CA SER A 279 8.02 8.87 4.07
C SER A 279 8.55 8.19 2.80
N ARG A 280 8.31 8.78 1.63
CA ARG A 280 8.80 8.22 0.35
C ARG A 280 10.32 8.34 0.21
N THR A 281 10.93 9.42 0.71
CA THR A 281 12.39 9.56 0.74
C THR A 281 13.03 8.41 1.51
N MET A 282 12.44 8.01 2.66
CA MET A 282 12.92 6.86 3.42
C MET A 282 12.61 5.54 2.71
N LYS A 283 11.40 5.34 2.21
CA LYS A 283 10.98 4.11 1.52
C LYS A 283 11.96 3.75 0.40
N TYR A 284 12.25 4.70 -0.48
CA TYR A 284 13.09 4.45 -1.65
C TYR A 284 14.61 4.49 -1.36
N ASN A 285 15.01 4.75 -0.10
CA ASN A 285 16.41 4.83 0.33
C ASN A 285 16.62 4.19 1.72
N ILE A 286 15.90 3.12 1.99
CA ILE A 286 15.94 2.44 3.29
C ILE A 286 17.34 1.89 3.63
N ASP A 287 18.12 1.52 2.63
CA ASP A 287 19.50 1.06 2.71
C ASP A 287 20.52 2.19 3.02
N ARG A 288 20.13 3.45 2.79
CA ARG A 288 20.98 4.64 3.02
C ARG A 288 20.26 5.74 3.82
N PRO A 289 19.82 5.43 5.03
CA PRO A 289 18.94 6.29 5.82
C PRO A 289 19.58 7.64 6.21
N VAL A 290 20.90 7.70 6.31
CA VAL A 290 21.61 8.95 6.59
C VAL A 290 21.47 9.90 5.40
N TRP A 291 21.70 9.40 4.18
CA TRP A 291 21.50 10.18 2.96
C TRP A 291 20.04 10.65 2.83
N ALA A 292 19.06 9.78 3.13
CA ALA A 292 17.65 10.15 3.12
C ALA A 292 17.36 11.31 4.08
N ALA A 293 17.89 11.24 5.31
CA ALA A 293 17.75 12.31 6.30
C ALA A 293 18.37 13.63 5.85
N GLU A 294 19.49 13.59 5.18
CA GLU A 294 20.14 14.78 4.63
C GLU A 294 19.28 15.50 3.59
N GLN A 295 18.47 14.77 2.80
CA GLN A 295 17.56 15.41 1.83
C GLN A 295 16.53 16.29 2.57
N CYS A 296 15.98 15.85 3.69
CA CYS A 296 15.08 16.65 4.51
C CYS A 296 15.72 17.92 5.06
N GLN A 297 17.04 17.93 5.28
CA GLN A 297 17.74 19.09 5.82
C GLN A 297 18.11 20.13 4.76
N LYS A 298 18.00 19.82 3.46
CA LYS A 298 18.35 20.73 2.37
C LYS A 298 17.34 21.86 2.12
N VAL A 299 16.13 21.77 2.70
CA VAL A 299 15.16 22.86 2.59
C VAL A 299 15.40 23.93 3.66
N PRO A 300 15.14 25.22 3.35
CA PRO A 300 15.47 26.31 4.28
C PRO A 300 14.55 26.40 5.50
N SER A 301 13.36 25.81 5.43
CA SER A 301 12.34 25.94 6.46
C SER A 301 12.47 24.87 7.54
N ALA A 302 12.70 25.30 8.79
CA ALA A 302 12.84 24.39 9.92
C ALA A 302 11.58 23.51 10.17
N TRP A 303 10.37 24.06 9.97
CA TRP A 303 9.13 23.28 10.10
C TRP A 303 9.06 22.17 9.03
N GLN A 304 9.47 22.48 7.78
CA GLN A 304 9.44 21.52 6.69
C GLN A 304 10.51 20.43 6.86
N GLN A 305 11.69 20.79 7.38
CA GLN A 305 12.70 19.79 7.79
C GLN A 305 12.15 18.84 8.84
N GLN A 306 11.42 19.38 9.84
CA GLN A 306 10.80 18.58 10.90
C GLN A 306 9.71 17.65 10.33
N ASP A 307 8.82 18.16 9.48
CA ASP A 307 7.74 17.36 8.90
C ASP A 307 8.26 16.27 7.96
N CYS A 308 9.23 16.59 7.12
CA CYS A 308 9.91 15.60 6.29
C CYS A 308 10.53 14.49 7.16
N THR A 309 11.26 14.88 8.22
CA THR A 309 11.86 13.91 9.14
C THR A 309 10.80 13.08 9.88
N ALA A 310 9.65 13.68 10.22
CA ALA A 310 8.55 12.94 10.84
C ALA A 310 7.98 11.86 9.91
N GLY A 311 7.85 12.15 8.63
CA GLY A 311 7.47 11.15 7.62
C GLY A 311 8.48 10.01 7.51
N MET A 312 9.77 10.32 7.52
CA MET A 312 10.84 9.31 7.53
C MET A 312 10.76 8.39 8.75
N VAL A 313 10.56 8.97 9.93
CA VAL A 313 10.41 8.23 11.20
C VAL A 313 9.19 7.32 11.15
N SER A 314 8.07 7.84 10.66
CA SER A 314 6.83 7.06 10.52
C SER A 314 7.05 5.85 9.61
N TYR A 315 7.63 6.06 8.42
CA TYR A 315 7.91 4.95 7.51
C TYR A 315 8.85 3.92 8.14
N TRP A 316 9.94 4.36 8.78
CA TRP A 316 10.89 3.46 9.45
C TRP A 316 10.22 2.59 10.50
N ASN A 317 9.37 3.17 11.35
CA ASN A 317 8.65 2.42 12.38
C ASN A 317 7.70 1.38 11.76
N VAL A 318 6.94 1.76 10.73
CA VAL A 318 6.01 0.85 10.03
C VAL A 318 6.77 -0.27 9.33
N ASN A 319 7.88 0.04 8.64
CA ASN A 319 8.66 -0.95 7.89
C ASN A 319 9.26 -2.03 8.81
N TYR A 320 9.65 -1.65 10.03
CA TYR A 320 10.23 -2.58 11.02
C TYR A 320 9.21 -3.10 12.04
N GLY A 321 7.92 -2.78 11.90
CA GLY A 321 6.85 -3.27 12.77
C GLY A 321 7.00 -2.88 14.25
N ASP A 322 7.78 -1.82 14.55
CA ASP A 322 8.05 -1.35 15.92
C ASP A 322 7.94 0.17 16.00
N ALA A 323 6.99 0.66 16.80
CA ALA A 323 6.78 2.09 17.04
C ALA A 323 8.01 2.84 17.57
N ASN A 324 8.99 2.13 18.11
CA ASN A 324 10.25 2.68 18.63
C ASN A 324 11.44 2.43 17.70
N ALA A 325 11.29 1.75 16.57
CA ALA A 325 12.40 1.38 15.69
C ALA A 325 13.24 2.59 15.26
N ALA A 326 12.62 3.72 14.92
CA ALA A 326 13.35 4.91 14.55
C ALA A 326 14.19 5.46 15.72
N ARG A 327 13.65 5.45 16.94
CA ARG A 327 14.35 5.92 18.14
C ARG A 327 15.59 5.09 18.46
N THR A 328 15.52 3.78 18.27
CA THR A 328 16.57 2.82 18.66
C THR A 328 17.58 2.57 17.55
N SER A 329 17.17 2.59 16.29
CA SER A 329 18.02 2.17 15.16
C SER A 329 18.24 3.21 14.06
N LEU A 330 17.36 4.22 13.88
CA LEU A 330 17.54 5.29 12.90
C LEU A 330 18.21 6.51 13.50
N CYS A 331 17.60 7.13 14.53
CA CYS A 331 18.09 8.38 15.08
C CYS A 331 19.55 8.32 15.57
N PRO A 332 20.05 7.22 16.15
CA PRO A 332 21.47 7.12 16.54
C PRO A 332 22.46 7.19 15.35
N LYS A 333 22.01 6.87 14.14
CA LYS A 333 22.84 6.94 12.92
C LYS A 333 22.98 8.37 12.38
N LEU A 334 22.10 9.29 12.81
CA LEU A 334 22.02 10.66 12.32
C LEU A 334 22.82 11.61 13.23
N SER A 335 23.20 12.77 12.68
CA SER A 335 23.93 13.81 13.40
C SER A 335 23.26 15.18 13.26
N GLY A 336 23.71 16.17 14.03
CA GLY A 336 23.27 17.56 13.92
C GLY A 336 21.76 17.75 14.05
N GLU A 337 21.18 18.56 13.19
CA GLU A 337 19.75 18.89 13.20
C GLU A 337 18.89 17.68 12.78
N ALA A 338 19.37 16.85 11.86
CA ALA A 338 18.69 15.62 11.47
C ALA A 338 18.45 14.67 12.67
N ASN A 339 19.45 14.51 13.56
CA ASN A 339 19.29 13.73 14.78
C ASN A 339 18.26 14.34 15.73
N LYS A 340 18.29 15.67 15.92
CA LYS A 340 17.33 16.36 16.81
C LYS A 340 15.90 16.21 16.30
N ASN A 341 15.68 16.43 15.00
CA ASN A 341 14.38 16.28 14.36
C ASN A 341 13.87 14.84 14.44
N CYS A 342 14.75 13.86 14.20
CA CYS A 342 14.41 12.44 14.34
C CYS A 342 13.96 12.11 15.77
N ARG A 343 14.72 12.49 16.78
CA ARG A 343 14.37 12.22 18.18
C ARG A 343 13.06 12.89 18.61
N ARG A 344 12.81 14.11 18.12
CA ARG A 344 11.55 14.84 18.39
C ARG A 344 10.37 14.10 17.77
N SER A 345 10.49 13.66 16.51
CA SER A 345 9.45 12.91 15.82
C SER A 345 9.20 11.54 16.46
N ALA A 346 10.27 10.82 16.81
CA ALA A 346 10.16 9.52 17.47
C ALA A 346 9.57 9.60 18.90
N ALA A 347 9.68 10.73 19.58
CA ALA A 347 9.04 10.95 20.89
C ALA A 347 7.53 11.21 20.75
N GLY A 348 7.09 11.85 19.65
CA GLY A 348 5.68 12.12 19.38
C GLY A 348 4.90 10.90 18.89
N SER A 349 5.57 9.93 18.28
CA SER A 349 4.91 8.69 17.79
C SER A 349 4.53 7.72 18.91
N SER A 350 5.07 7.89 20.12
CA SER A 350 4.74 7.05 21.30
C SER A 350 3.44 7.45 22.02
N SER A 351 2.73 8.48 21.59
CA SER A 351 1.52 9.00 22.23
C SER A 351 0.24 8.83 21.42
N ALA A 352 0.26 8.00 20.38
CA ALA A 352 -0.89 7.75 19.47
C ALA A 352 -1.28 6.27 19.45
N ASP A 353 -1.36 5.64 20.64
CA ASP A 353 -2.03 4.36 20.85
C ASP A 353 -3.45 4.55 21.37
#